data_b85d513c8336152338c5ad77a619b2cf
#
_entry.id   b85d513c8336152338c5ad77a619b2cf
#
_cell.length_a   1.000
_cell.length_b   1.000
_cell.length_c   1.000
_cell.angle_alpha   90.00
_cell.angle_beta   90.00
_cell.angle_gamma   90.00
#
_symmetry.space_group_name_H-M   'P 1'
#
loop_
_entity.id
_entity.type
_entity.pdbx_description
1 polymer ?
#
loop_
_entity_poly.entity_id
_entity_poly.type
_entity_poly.pdbx_seq_one_letter_code
_entity_poly.pdbx_strand_id
1 'polypeptide(L)'
;MFIVLIQVQIKPELLDEFKPAILSNAARSVERDPGCFRFDVLQQEDDPTKWIFYEVYENEHAWVQHRASDHFLEFKQVLDRALISRDVTKLTGINVKS
;
A
#
# COMPACT_ATOMS: atom_id res chain seq x y z
N MET A 1 -0.42 3.61 17.18
CA MET A 1 -0.57 3.04 15.82
C MET A 1 0.62 3.42 14.96
N PHE A 2 1.07 2.50 14.16
CA PHE A 2 2.13 2.71 13.19
C PHE A 2 1.50 2.91 11.81
N ILE A 3 1.77 4.06 11.18
CA ILE A 3 1.15 4.41 9.90
C ILE A 3 2.23 4.51 8.84
N VAL A 4 1.93 3.96 7.66
CA VAL A 4 2.80 4.04 6.49
C VAL A 4 2.02 4.78 5.40
N LEU A 5 2.57 5.89 4.94
CA LEU A 5 2.06 6.63 3.81
C LEU A 5 3.01 6.42 2.63
N ILE A 6 2.51 5.81 1.57
CA ILE A 6 3.31 5.54 0.39
C ILE A 6 2.74 6.33 -0.78
N GLN A 7 3.58 7.14 -1.41
CA GLN A 7 3.23 7.89 -2.61
C GLN A 7 3.97 7.26 -3.78
N VAL A 8 3.24 6.88 -4.82
CA VAL A 8 3.83 6.27 -6.02
C VAL A 8 3.38 6.97 -7.27
N GLN A 9 4.24 6.94 -8.28
CA GLN A 9 3.85 7.26 -9.64
C GLN A 9 4.00 6.02 -10.51
N ILE A 10 2.97 5.70 -11.27
CA ILE A 10 2.85 4.47 -12.04
C ILE A 10 2.90 4.78 -13.53
N LYS A 11 3.58 3.94 -14.30
CA LYS A 11 3.62 4.05 -15.75
C LYS A 11 2.21 4.01 -16.33
N PRO A 12 1.81 5.00 -17.16
CA PRO A 12 0.44 5.08 -17.69
C PRO A 12 -0.01 3.80 -18.42
N GLU A 13 0.89 3.16 -19.16
CA GLU A 13 0.59 1.95 -19.93
C GLU A 13 0.34 0.72 -19.06
N LEU A 14 0.67 0.78 -17.75
CA LEU A 14 0.50 -0.33 -16.81
C LEU A 14 -0.58 -0.07 -15.76
N LEU A 15 -1.34 1.02 -15.88
CA LEU A 15 -2.40 1.35 -14.91
C LEU A 15 -3.48 0.26 -14.85
N ASP A 16 -3.87 -0.32 -15.97
CA ASP A 16 -4.92 -1.35 -16.02
C ASP A 16 -4.49 -2.64 -15.33
N GLU A 17 -3.20 -2.94 -15.32
CA GLU A 17 -2.64 -4.08 -14.61
C GLU A 17 -2.40 -3.75 -13.13
N PHE A 18 -1.96 -2.55 -12.83
CA PHE A 18 -1.63 -2.09 -11.48
C PHE A 18 -2.86 -2.02 -10.58
N LYS A 19 -3.96 -1.44 -11.05
CA LYS A 19 -5.14 -1.18 -10.23
C LYS A 19 -5.70 -2.44 -9.57
N PRO A 20 -6.01 -3.53 -10.31
CA PRO A 20 -6.53 -4.74 -9.65
C PRO A 20 -5.48 -5.36 -8.71
N ALA A 21 -4.19 -5.26 -9.03
CA ALA A 21 -3.13 -5.82 -8.20
C ALA A 21 -3.04 -5.12 -6.83
N ILE A 22 -3.06 -3.77 -6.79
CA ILE A 22 -3.03 -3.04 -5.51
C ILE A 22 -4.31 -3.25 -4.71
N LEU A 23 -5.47 -3.28 -5.35
CA LEU A 23 -6.74 -3.50 -4.66
C LEU A 23 -6.79 -4.89 -4.04
N SER A 24 -6.29 -5.92 -4.72
CA SER A 24 -6.18 -7.27 -4.19
C SER A 24 -5.23 -7.33 -2.99
N ASN A 25 -4.07 -6.68 -3.08
CA ASN A 25 -3.13 -6.61 -1.97
C ASN A 25 -3.75 -5.92 -0.75
N ALA A 26 -4.42 -4.80 -0.95
CA ALA A 26 -5.06 -4.06 0.13
C ALA A 26 -6.13 -4.90 0.85
N ALA A 27 -6.99 -5.55 0.10
CA ALA A 27 -8.06 -6.39 0.66
C ALA A 27 -7.49 -7.57 1.44
N ARG A 28 -6.51 -8.27 0.87
CA ARG A 28 -5.88 -9.42 1.53
C ARG A 28 -5.08 -9.01 2.77
N SER A 29 -4.50 -7.82 2.76
CA SER A 29 -3.73 -7.31 3.90
C SER A 29 -4.63 -7.09 5.12
N VAL A 30 -5.77 -6.45 4.95
CA VAL A 30 -6.72 -6.23 6.05
C VAL A 30 -7.33 -7.55 6.52
N GLU A 31 -7.60 -8.47 5.60
CA GLU A 31 -8.20 -9.78 5.91
C GLU A 31 -7.23 -10.73 6.62
N ARG A 32 -5.96 -10.77 6.19
CA ARG A 32 -5.03 -11.86 6.55
C ARG A 32 -3.87 -11.44 7.43
N ASP A 33 -3.44 -10.18 7.37
CA ASP A 33 -2.26 -9.73 8.14
C ASP A 33 -2.67 -9.36 9.56
N PRO A 34 -2.19 -10.11 10.58
CA PRO A 34 -2.42 -9.71 11.96
C PRO A 34 -1.82 -8.33 12.21
N GLY A 35 -2.61 -7.42 12.74
CA GLY A 35 -2.15 -6.06 13.02
C GLY A 35 -2.22 -5.09 11.85
N CYS A 36 -2.72 -5.49 10.68
CA CYS A 36 -3.07 -4.55 9.62
C CYS A 36 -4.54 -4.17 9.77
N PHE A 37 -4.80 -2.94 10.22
CA PHE A 37 -6.16 -2.49 10.54
C PHE A 37 -6.83 -1.75 9.39
N ARG A 38 -6.03 -1.14 8.53
CA ARG A 38 -6.55 -0.32 7.44
C ARG A 38 -5.55 -0.24 6.30
N PHE A 39 -6.04 -0.29 5.09
CA PHE A 39 -5.23 -0.14 3.89
C PHE A 39 -6.07 0.57 2.85
N ASP A 40 -5.92 1.89 2.75
CA ASP A 40 -6.66 2.71 1.80
C ASP A 40 -5.81 2.94 0.55
N VAL A 41 -6.43 2.80 -0.60
CA VAL A 41 -5.81 3.06 -1.90
C VAL A 41 -6.46 4.29 -2.49
N LEU A 42 -5.68 5.33 -2.72
CA LEU A 42 -6.13 6.63 -3.18
C LEU A 42 -5.45 6.97 -4.51
N GLN A 43 -6.19 7.56 -5.42
CA GLN A 43 -5.68 8.00 -6.70
C GLN A 43 -5.86 9.51 -6.80
N GLN A 44 -4.83 10.22 -7.27
CA GLN A 44 -4.92 11.67 -7.44
C GLN A 44 -5.95 12.00 -8.52
N GLU A 45 -6.82 12.95 -8.23
CA GLU A 45 -7.97 13.23 -9.09
C GLU A 45 -7.56 13.79 -10.46
N ASP A 46 -6.55 14.67 -10.48
CA ASP A 46 -6.09 15.34 -11.70
C ASP A 46 -4.90 14.65 -12.38
N ASP A 47 -4.39 13.56 -11.80
CA ASP A 47 -3.31 12.79 -12.40
C ASP A 47 -3.47 11.31 -12.04
N PRO A 48 -4.06 10.49 -12.92
CA PRO A 48 -4.33 9.08 -12.63
C PRO A 48 -3.08 8.20 -12.50
N THR A 49 -1.88 8.73 -12.80
CA THR A 49 -0.63 8.00 -12.59
C THR A 49 -0.12 8.10 -11.16
N LYS A 50 -0.66 9.01 -10.36
CA LYS A 50 -0.21 9.26 -8.98
C LYS A 50 -1.20 8.65 -7.99
N TRP A 51 -0.66 7.81 -7.08
CA TRP A 51 -1.43 7.06 -6.10
C TRP A 51 -0.83 7.23 -4.72
N ILE A 52 -1.69 7.10 -3.70
CA ILE A 52 -1.29 7.12 -2.29
C ILE A 52 -1.87 5.87 -1.63
N PHE A 53 -1.03 5.17 -0.85
CA PHE A 53 -1.48 4.10 0.03
C PHE A 53 -1.40 4.60 1.45
N TYR A 54 -2.50 4.56 2.17
CA TYR A 54 -2.60 4.93 3.58
C TYR A 54 -2.84 3.65 4.38
N GLU A 55 -1.82 3.23 5.13
CA GLU A 55 -1.80 1.93 5.80
C GLU A 55 -1.67 2.13 7.30
N VAL A 56 -2.53 1.47 8.07
CA VAL A 56 -2.51 1.54 9.54
C VAL A 56 -2.22 0.16 10.11
N TYR A 57 -1.13 0.08 10.89
CA TYR A 57 -0.69 -1.15 11.55
C TYR A 57 -0.66 -0.96 13.06
N GLU A 58 -0.78 -2.07 13.79
CA GLU A 58 -0.65 -2.08 15.25
C GLU A 58 0.71 -1.55 15.68
N ASN A 59 1.78 -1.97 15.00
CA ASN A 59 3.17 -1.57 15.26
C ASN A 59 4.02 -1.81 14.01
N GLU A 60 5.29 -1.41 14.07
CA GLU A 60 6.21 -1.58 12.95
C GLU A 60 6.44 -3.05 12.60
N HIS A 61 6.44 -3.94 13.60
CA HIS A 61 6.62 -5.37 13.36
C HIS A 61 5.50 -5.93 12.46
N ALA A 62 4.25 -5.49 12.66
CA ALA A 62 3.13 -5.90 11.81
C ALA A 62 3.34 -5.46 10.35
N TRP A 63 3.90 -4.28 10.13
CA TRP A 63 4.24 -3.83 8.78
C TRP A 63 5.36 -4.67 8.16
N VAL A 64 6.39 -5.03 8.94
CA VAL A 64 7.47 -5.92 8.46
C VAL A 64 6.89 -7.28 8.06
N GLN A 65 5.98 -7.84 8.85
CA GLN A 65 5.31 -9.11 8.53
C GLN A 65 4.48 -9.00 7.25
N HIS A 66 3.75 -7.89 7.06
CA HIS A 66 3.01 -7.62 5.82
C HIS A 66 3.93 -7.70 4.60
N ARG A 67 5.12 -7.10 4.68
CA ARG A 67 6.08 -7.08 3.57
C ARG A 67 6.70 -8.44 3.26
N ALA A 68 6.55 -9.41 4.14
CA ALA A 68 6.99 -10.79 3.93
C ALA A 68 5.85 -11.71 3.50
N SER A 69 4.61 -11.19 3.40
CA SER A 69 3.44 -11.99 3.06
C SER A 69 3.39 -12.37 1.58
N ASP A 70 2.71 -13.47 1.28
CA ASP A 70 2.54 -13.96 -0.10
C ASP A 70 1.81 -12.92 -0.97
N HIS A 71 0.76 -12.30 -0.44
CA HIS A 71 0.01 -11.31 -1.20
C HIS A 71 0.82 -10.04 -1.48
N PHE A 72 1.68 -9.59 -0.55
CA PHE A 72 2.56 -8.47 -0.83
C PHE A 72 3.59 -8.84 -1.89
N LEU A 73 4.23 -10.01 -1.79
CA LEU A 73 5.25 -10.45 -2.74
C LEU A 73 4.67 -10.62 -4.15
N GLU A 74 3.43 -11.09 -4.25
CA GLU A 74 2.71 -11.17 -5.52
C GLU A 74 2.47 -9.77 -6.12
N PHE A 75 1.98 -8.84 -5.30
CA PHE A 75 1.79 -7.45 -5.71
C PHE A 75 3.10 -6.79 -6.13
N LYS A 76 4.17 -7.05 -5.40
CA LYS A 76 5.49 -6.46 -5.65
C LYS A 76 6.00 -6.75 -7.06
N GLN A 77 5.67 -7.89 -7.64
CA GLN A 77 6.04 -8.23 -9.01
C GLN A 77 5.43 -7.25 -10.02
N VAL A 78 4.18 -6.88 -9.82
CA VAL A 78 3.51 -5.89 -10.66
C VAL A 78 4.08 -4.50 -10.38
N LEU A 79 4.23 -4.14 -9.11
CA LEU A 79 4.74 -2.83 -8.71
C LEU A 79 6.13 -2.56 -9.31
N ASP A 80 7.04 -3.53 -9.23
CA ASP A 80 8.41 -3.35 -9.71
C ASP A 80 8.48 -3.04 -11.21
N ARG A 81 7.53 -3.56 -11.99
CA ARG A 81 7.44 -3.26 -13.42
C ARG A 81 6.77 -1.91 -13.72
N ALA A 82 5.83 -1.53 -12.87
CA ALA A 82 4.96 -0.38 -13.12
C ALA A 82 5.48 0.93 -12.49
N LEU A 83 6.41 0.85 -11.55
CA LEU A 83 6.83 1.97 -10.73
C LEU A 83 7.73 2.95 -11.49
N ILE A 84 7.37 4.25 -11.47
CA ILE A 84 8.23 5.34 -11.89
C ILE A 84 8.97 5.91 -10.68
N SER A 85 8.25 6.20 -9.60
CA SER A 85 8.82 6.79 -8.38
C SER A 85 8.03 6.35 -7.15
N ARG A 86 8.68 6.39 -5.99
CA ARG A 86 8.08 6.01 -4.72
C ARG A 86 8.69 6.81 -3.58
N ASP A 87 7.80 7.30 -2.71
CA ASP A 87 8.15 7.88 -1.41
C ASP A 87 7.44 7.12 -0.31
N VAL A 88 8.17 6.75 0.73
CA VAL A 88 7.63 6.07 1.91
C VAL A 88 7.84 6.96 3.12
N THR A 89 6.76 7.29 3.81
CA THR A 89 6.79 8.07 5.06
C THR A 89 6.22 7.21 6.19
N LYS A 90 6.99 7.05 7.25
CA LYS A 90 6.54 6.37 8.47
C LYS A 90 6.02 7.41 9.45
N LEU A 91 4.84 7.17 10.00
CA LEU A 91 4.14 8.12 10.87
C LEU A 91 3.69 7.42 12.14
N THR A 92 3.63 8.18 13.23
CA THR A 92 3.01 7.72 14.47
C THR A 92 1.60 8.28 14.56
N GLY A 93 0.61 7.40 14.71
CA GLY A 93 -0.77 7.83 14.92
C GLY A 93 -0.96 8.35 16.34
N ILE A 94 -1.26 9.64 16.48
CA ILE A 94 -1.41 10.27 17.80
C ILE A 94 -2.81 10.03 18.37
N ASN A 95 -3.84 10.15 17.52
CA ASN A 95 -5.24 9.92 17.92
C ASN A 95 -5.93 8.87 17.04
N VAL A 96 -5.16 8.10 16.29
CA VAL A 96 -5.68 7.07 15.38
C VAL A 96 -6.04 5.83 16.19
N LYS A 97 -7.24 5.29 15.93
CA LYS A 97 -7.75 4.07 16.56
C LYS A 97 -7.98 2.99 15.50
N SER A 98 -7.78 1.75 15.91
CA SER A 98 -8.09 0.60 15.07
C SER A 98 -9.59 0.42 14.85
#